data_419dca163d4e98a4ccd58e0ef60e6695
#
_entry.id   419dca163d4e98a4ccd58e0ef60e6695
#
_cell.length_a   1.000
_cell.length_b   1.000
_cell.length_c   1.000
_cell.angle_alpha   90.00
_cell.angle_beta   90.00
_cell.angle_gamma   90.00
#
_symmetry.space_group_name_H-M   'P 1'
#
loop_
_entity.id
_entity.type
_entity.pdbx_description
1 polymer ?
#
loop_
_entity_poly.entity_id
_entity_poly.type
_entity_poly.pdbx_seq_one_letter_code
_entity_poly.pdbx_strand_id
1 'polypeptide(L)'
;MKNRILQILLVLSFVFTACNDEYKNFEDGIYADITTNKGKIIVQLFPDKVPLTVSNFITLAEGTNTKVTDSLKGKKYYDGLTFHRVIKDFMIQGGDPQGNGQGGPGYKFYDEFDPVLKHDSKGILSMANSGINTNGSQFFITHKATPWLDAYTNENQLKDCSNPRVGCHSVFGKVVSNLDVLDSIAQYDVIEKLSIVRKGSAAKEFDAVKVFDEELAKSGEKEKLRLVEMEKLEKERLEKFMRDKEVFYKKMNVKNAKKQESGLQILTFKKGVGKKFNSSKSATINYTMYLADGKKIQSTEGATPFEFILDKRPLIPGVKEAILKMRVGGKVRLFIPYYLGYGENGGGPFPPKADLIFDLELVKVGD
;
A
#
# COMPACT_ATOMS: atom_id res chain seq x y z
N MET A 1 57.04 18.85 59.93
CA MET A 1 56.49 19.08 58.59
C MET A 1 56.36 17.75 57.82
N LYS A 2 55.71 16.70 58.36
CA LYS A 2 55.58 15.38 57.68
C LYS A 2 54.20 14.76 57.79
N ASN A 3 53.13 15.47 58.20
CA ASN A 3 51.75 14.89 58.41
C ASN A 3 50.63 15.62 57.70
N ARG A 4 50.91 16.35 56.61
CA ARG A 4 49.80 17.02 55.79
C ARG A 4 49.71 16.56 54.37
N ILE A 5 50.45 15.54 53.91
CA ILE A 5 50.42 15.03 52.52
C ILE A 5 49.60 13.75 52.39
N LEU A 6 49.18 13.13 53.51
CA LEU A 6 48.45 11.84 53.48
C LEU A 6 46.88 11.95 53.48
N GLN A 7 46.36 13.17 53.47
CA GLN A 7 44.88 13.37 53.47
C GLN A 7 44.29 13.84 52.16
N ILE A 8 45.05 13.98 51.06
CA ILE A 8 44.60 14.43 49.77
C ILE A 8 44.38 13.26 48.75
N LEU A 9 44.74 12.04 49.11
CA LEU A 9 44.74 10.87 48.21
C LEU A 9 43.56 9.91 48.41
N LEU A 10 42.53 10.31 49.16
CA LEU A 10 41.34 9.44 49.45
C LEU A 10 40.02 10.00 49.01
N VAL A 11 39.97 10.92 48.04
CA VAL A 11 38.71 11.48 47.51
C VAL A 11 38.57 11.23 46.00
N LEU A 12 39.41 10.39 45.39
CA LEU A 12 39.37 10.17 43.96
C LEU A 12 39.08 8.70 43.57
N SER A 13 38.04 8.10 44.08
CA SER A 13 37.56 6.81 43.54
C SER A 13 36.16 6.46 43.98
N PHE A 14 35.20 7.36 43.75
CA PHE A 14 33.79 7.02 43.69
C PHE A 14 33.15 7.71 42.51
N VAL A 15 33.69 7.45 41.31
CA VAL A 15 32.82 7.47 40.12
C VAL A 15 32.07 6.15 40.19
N PHE A 16 31.01 6.11 40.97
CA PHE A 16 29.99 5.10 40.79
C PHE A 16 29.49 5.22 39.36
N THR A 17 29.88 4.26 38.53
CA THR A 17 29.01 3.83 37.43
C THR A 17 27.66 3.54 38.09
N ALA A 18 26.77 4.51 38.05
CA ALA A 18 25.34 4.25 38.22
C ALA A 18 24.98 3.27 37.09
N CYS A 19 25.14 1.96 37.36
CA CYS A 19 24.48 0.93 36.56
C CYS A 19 23.03 1.34 36.54
N ASN A 20 22.56 1.63 35.37
CA ASN A 20 21.18 2.10 35.11
C ASN A 20 20.23 1.04 35.67
N ASP A 21 19.70 1.25 36.87
CA ASP A 21 18.79 0.34 37.60
C ASP A 21 17.47 0.19 36.84
N GLU A 22 17.22 1.11 35.89
CA GLU A 22 16.03 1.20 35.06
C GLU A 22 15.80 -0.05 34.17
N TYR A 23 16.86 -0.69 33.69
CA TYR A 23 16.77 -1.90 32.84
C TYR A 23 16.94 -3.21 33.65
N LYS A 24 17.05 -3.16 34.95
CA LYS A 24 17.33 -4.34 35.78
C LYS A 24 16.25 -5.42 35.64
N ASN A 25 15.01 -5.01 35.59
CA ASN A 25 13.84 -5.90 35.55
C ASN A 25 13.36 -6.27 34.13
N PHE A 26 14.04 -5.78 33.09
CA PHE A 26 13.70 -6.15 31.71
C PHE A 26 14.30 -7.51 31.38
N GLU A 27 13.75 -8.19 30.39
CA GLU A 27 14.31 -9.40 29.83
C GLU A 27 15.56 -9.09 29.00
N ASP A 28 16.36 -10.11 28.66
CA ASP A 28 17.45 -9.95 27.72
C ASP A 28 16.90 -9.58 26.35
N GLY A 29 17.48 -8.55 25.70
CA GLY A 29 16.98 -8.04 24.44
C GLY A 29 17.60 -6.69 24.04
N ILE A 30 17.14 -6.14 22.95
CA ILE A 30 17.55 -4.83 22.44
C ILE A 30 16.40 -3.83 22.66
N TYR A 31 16.76 -2.67 23.21
CA TYR A 31 15.82 -1.62 23.56
C TYR A 31 16.22 -0.29 22.94
N ALA A 32 15.25 0.50 22.51
CA ALA A 32 15.42 1.90 22.19
C ALA A 32 14.96 2.76 23.38
N ASP A 33 15.86 3.54 23.93
CA ASP A 33 15.60 4.57 24.93
C ASP A 33 15.40 5.89 24.18
N ILE A 34 14.15 6.36 24.12
CA ILE A 34 13.76 7.57 23.42
C ILE A 34 13.46 8.64 24.47
N THR A 35 14.42 9.54 24.69
CA THR A 35 14.26 10.71 25.55
C THR A 35 13.66 11.85 24.75
N THR A 36 12.53 12.37 25.20
CA THR A 36 11.82 13.50 24.60
C THR A 36 11.70 14.65 25.59
N ASN A 37 11.33 15.84 25.09
CA ASN A 37 11.00 16.98 25.95
C ASN A 37 9.73 16.78 26.82
N LYS A 38 9.04 15.61 26.70
CA LYS A 38 7.88 15.22 27.53
C LYS A 38 8.17 14.07 28.49
N GLY A 39 9.34 13.46 28.38
CA GLY A 39 9.73 12.31 29.16
C GLY A 39 10.38 11.23 28.30
N LYS A 40 10.71 10.12 28.94
CA LYS A 40 11.40 8.99 28.36
C LYS A 40 10.40 7.88 28.01
N ILE A 41 10.62 7.25 26.85
CA ILE A 41 9.89 6.06 26.38
C ILE A 41 10.91 4.96 26.14
N ILE A 42 10.65 3.75 26.68
CA ILE A 42 11.51 2.58 26.40
C ILE A 42 10.75 1.60 25.53
N VAL A 43 11.33 1.25 24.39
CA VAL A 43 10.75 0.38 23.37
C VAL A 43 11.62 -0.88 23.23
N GLN A 44 11.03 -2.06 23.40
CA GLN A 44 11.67 -3.32 23.03
C GLN A 44 11.62 -3.51 21.52
N LEU A 45 12.76 -3.89 20.90
CA LEU A 45 12.87 -4.17 19.47
C LEU A 45 12.89 -5.68 19.21
N PHE A 46 12.46 -6.11 18.02
CA PHE A 46 12.28 -7.52 17.68
C PHE A 46 13.21 -7.97 16.53
N PRO A 47 14.55 -8.00 16.72
CA PRO A 47 15.51 -8.30 15.66
C PRO A 47 15.44 -9.74 15.13
N ASP A 48 14.90 -10.66 15.90
CA ASP A 48 14.67 -12.07 15.53
C ASP A 48 13.48 -12.26 14.56
N LYS A 49 12.58 -11.27 14.50
CA LYS A 49 11.38 -11.28 13.67
C LYS A 49 11.53 -10.46 12.38
N VAL A 50 12.12 -9.28 12.52
CA VAL A 50 12.25 -8.29 11.43
C VAL A 50 13.66 -7.68 11.45
N PRO A 51 14.69 -8.49 11.13
CA PRO A 51 16.10 -8.12 11.30
C PRO A 51 16.51 -6.91 10.46
N LEU A 52 16.05 -6.76 9.23
CA LEU A 52 16.36 -5.62 8.36
C LEU A 52 15.83 -4.31 8.97
N THR A 53 14.56 -4.32 9.38
CA THR A 53 13.87 -3.14 9.92
C THR A 53 14.50 -2.68 11.23
N VAL A 54 14.76 -3.62 12.14
CA VAL A 54 15.43 -3.32 13.43
C VAL A 54 16.84 -2.83 13.20
N SER A 55 17.62 -3.48 12.33
CA SER A 55 19.01 -3.08 12.04
C SER A 55 19.08 -1.71 11.35
N ASN A 56 18.14 -1.40 10.45
CA ASN A 56 18.00 -0.06 9.88
C ASN A 56 17.82 1.00 10.99
N PHE A 57 16.86 0.76 11.89
CA PHE A 57 16.57 1.69 12.98
C PHE A 57 17.77 1.86 13.92
N ILE A 58 18.43 0.77 14.31
CA ILE A 58 19.62 0.79 15.19
C ILE A 58 20.76 1.55 14.52
N THR A 59 21.10 1.23 13.28
CA THR A 59 22.23 1.85 12.57
C THR A 59 22.02 3.34 12.35
N LEU A 60 20.79 3.78 12.11
CA LEU A 60 20.44 5.20 12.06
C LEU A 60 20.59 5.86 13.44
N ALA A 61 20.06 5.24 14.50
CA ALA A 61 20.16 5.75 15.87
C ALA A 61 21.61 5.90 16.36
N GLU A 62 22.48 4.94 16.01
CA GLU A 62 23.89 4.93 16.40
C GLU A 62 24.80 5.73 15.45
N GLY A 63 24.30 6.16 14.28
CA GLY A 63 25.06 6.88 13.26
C GLY A 63 26.02 5.99 12.46
N THR A 64 25.81 4.68 12.48
CA THR A 64 26.66 3.66 11.83
C THR A 64 26.13 3.18 10.49
N ASN A 65 24.97 3.70 10.03
CA ASN A 65 24.34 3.26 8.80
C ASN A 65 25.18 3.63 7.56
N THR A 66 25.49 2.62 6.73
CA THR A 66 26.38 2.73 5.57
C THR A 66 25.71 3.32 4.32
N LYS A 67 24.38 3.35 4.27
CA LYS A 67 23.58 3.73 3.07
C LYS A 67 23.06 5.17 3.12
N VAL A 68 23.17 5.86 4.25
CA VAL A 68 22.75 7.26 4.37
C VAL A 68 23.52 8.16 3.42
N THR A 69 22.92 9.30 3.05
CA THR A 69 23.61 10.35 2.29
C THR A 69 24.85 10.84 3.05
N ASP A 70 25.88 11.31 2.33
CA ASP A 70 27.17 11.72 2.92
C ASP A 70 27.00 12.76 4.03
N SER A 71 26.04 13.65 3.93
CA SER A 71 25.73 14.67 4.93
C SER A 71 25.22 14.10 6.27
N LEU A 72 24.76 12.85 6.29
CA LEU A 72 24.20 12.16 7.45
C LEU A 72 25.13 11.11 8.05
N LYS A 73 26.25 10.78 7.39
CA LYS A 73 27.22 9.80 7.86
C LYS A 73 27.79 10.19 9.23
N GLY A 74 27.87 9.23 10.14
CA GLY A 74 28.42 9.41 11.50
C GLY A 74 27.51 10.21 12.43
N LYS A 75 26.33 10.64 12.00
CA LYS A 75 25.38 11.38 12.84
C LYS A 75 24.36 10.43 13.46
N LYS A 76 24.06 10.64 14.74
CA LYS A 76 22.90 10.01 15.39
C LYS A 76 21.65 10.61 14.78
N TYR A 77 21.04 9.84 13.87
CA TYR A 77 20.04 10.34 12.94
C TYR A 77 18.79 10.93 13.60
N TYR A 78 18.34 10.35 14.70
CA TYR A 78 17.07 10.71 15.34
C TYR A 78 17.20 11.84 16.36
N ASP A 79 18.41 12.13 16.85
CA ASP A 79 18.63 13.18 17.85
C ASP A 79 18.27 14.57 17.27
N GLY A 80 17.41 15.29 17.96
CA GLY A 80 16.91 16.62 17.57
C GLY A 80 15.76 16.61 16.56
N LEU A 81 15.30 15.44 16.07
CA LEU A 81 14.15 15.35 15.20
C LEU A 81 12.84 15.53 15.99
N THR A 82 11.79 15.91 15.28
CA THR A 82 10.47 16.15 15.89
C THR A 82 9.48 15.04 15.55
N PHE A 83 8.45 14.92 16.39
CA PHE A 83 7.20 14.24 16.02
C PHE A 83 6.39 15.18 15.14
N HIS A 84 6.68 15.16 13.84
CA HIS A 84 6.10 16.10 12.87
C HIS A 84 4.61 15.88 12.61
N ARG A 85 4.07 14.70 12.98
CA ARG A 85 2.65 14.39 12.86
C ARG A 85 2.17 13.64 14.10
N VAL A 86 1.21 14.21 14.80
CA VAL A 86 0.56 13.62 15.97
C VAL A 86 -0.94 13.65 15.75
N ILE A 87 -1.58 12.49 15.81
CA ILE A 87 -3.04 12.37 15.74
C ILE A 87 -3.51 11.67 16.99
N LYS A 88 -4.25 12.40 17.83
CA LYS A 88 -4.84 11.87 19.04
C LYS A 88 -5.67 10.61 18.73
N ASP A 89 -5.60 9.62 19.62
CA ASP A 89 -6.30 8.32 19.47
C ASP A 89 -5.91 7.53 18.22
N PHE A 90 -4.77 7.87 17.59
CA PHE A 90 -4.22 7.09 16.48
C PHE A 90 -2.73 6.82 16.68
N MET A 91 -1.84 7.80 16.47
CA MET A 91 -0.39 7.59 16.56
C MET A 91 0.39 8.90 16.70
N ILE A 92 1.64 8.79 17.12
CA ILE A 92 2.68 9.80 16.98
C ILE A 92 3.67 9.33 15.92
N GLN A 93 4.09 10.20 14.99
CA GLN A 93 5.00 9.90 13.89
C GLN A 93 6.20 10.84 13.90
N GLY A 94 7.40 10.26 13.85
CA GLY A 94 8.68 10.96 13.84
C GLY A 94 9.66 10.33 12.84
N GLY A 95 10.96 10.68 12.96
CA GLY A 95 12.04 10.13 12.15
C GLY A 95 12.20 10.77 10.77
N ASP A 96 11.58 11.94 10.56
CA ASP A 96 11.74 12.75 9.34
C ASP A 96 12.71 13.91 9.60
N PRO A 97 13.87 13.97 8.91
CA PRO A 97 14.83 15.05 9.09
C PRO A 97 14.34 16.41 8.54
N GLN A 98 13.32 16.43 7.70
CA GLN A 98 12.71 17.64 7.18
C GLN A 98 11.50 18.10 8.00
N GLY A 99 10.95 17.24 8.85
CA GLY A 99 9.80 17.54 9.71
C GLY A 99 8.50 17.83 8.97
N ASN A 100 8.35 17.35 7.72
CA ASN A 100 7.18 17.61 6.86
C ASN A 100 6.53 16.32 6.29
N GLY A 101 7.03 15.15 6.67
CA GLY A 101 6.57 13.83 6.22
C GLY A 101 7.21 13.34 4.92
N GLN A 102 8.10 14.10 4.27
CA GLN A 102 8.72 13.72 2.99
C GLN A 102 10.21 13.39 3.10
N GLY A 103 10.84 13.71 4.20
CA GLY A 103 12.25 13.45 4.44
C GLY A 103 12.56 11.98 4.75
N GLY A 104 13.83 11.62 4.62
CA GLY A 104 14.31 10.27 4.88
C GLY A 104 15.84 10.15 4.81
N PRO A 105 16.38 8.95 4.94
CA PRO A 105 17.83 8.72 5.09
C PRO A 105 18.59 8.77 3.75
N GLY A 106 17.90 8.97 2.62
CA GLY A 106 18.50 8.98 1.29
C GLY A 106 18.34 7.65 0.53
N TYR A 107 17.72 6.67 1.12
CA TYR A 107 17.42 5.37 0.52
C TYR A 107 16.06 4.85 0.96
N LYS A 108 15.58 3.80 0.32
CA LYS A 108 14.40 3.02 0.70
C LYS A 108 14.80 1.57 0.92
N PHE A 109 14.04 0.86 1.77
CA PHE A 109 14.22 -0.57 1.98
C PHE A 109 12.88 -1.32 2.02
N TYR A 110 12.97 -2.63 1.89
CA TYR A 110 11.83 -3.52 1.71
C TYR A 110 11.07 -3.76 3.02
N ASP A 111 9.78 -4.03 2.90
CA ASP A 111 8.96 -4.40 4.04
C ASP A 111 9.36 -5.77 4.61
N GLU A 112 9.31 -5.88 5.93
CA GLU A 112 9.37 -7.14 6.66
C GLU A 112 8.10 -7.29 7.48
N PHE A 113 7.34 -8.32 7.18
CA PHE A 113 6.09 -8.61 7.88
C PHE A 113 6.20 -9.96 8.59
N ASP A 114 5.94 -9.97 9.90
CA ASP A 114 5.79 -11.20 10.69
C ASP A 114 4.33 -11.34 11.13
N PRO A 115 3.67 -12.51 10.94
CA PRO A 115 2.25 -12.67 11.23
C PRO A 115 1.88 -12.55 12.72
N VAL A 116 2.86 -12.65 13.63
CA VAL A 116 2.63 -12.45 15.08
C VAL A 116 2.78 -10.98 15.51
N LEU A 117 3.42 -10.14 14.69
CA LEU A 117 3.59 -8.73 14.97
C LEU A 117 2.39 -7.94 14.43
N LYS A 118 1.56 -7.45 15.34
CA LYS A 118 0.29 -6.77 15.03
C LYS A 118 0.23 -5.37 15.66
N HIS A 119 -0.58 -4.49 15.07
CA HIS A 119 -0.94 -3.21 15.67
C HIS A 119 -2.13 -3.39 16.63
N ASP A 120 -2.00 -4.28 17.60
CA ASP A 120 -3.07 -4.79 18.45
C ASP A 120 -3.31 -3.96 19.72
N SER A 121 -2.43 -3.02 20.02
CA SER A 121 -2.46 -2.27 21.28
C SER A 121 -1.83 -0.87 21.14
N LYS A 122 -1.91 -0.09 22.22
CA LYS A 122 -1.11 1.14 22.40
C LYS A 122 0.36 0.80 22.55
N GLY A 123 1.22 1.67 21.98
CA GLY A 123 2.68 1.56 22.11
C GLY A 123 3.34 0.64 21.10
N ILE A 124 2.68 0.26 20.02
CA ILE A 124 3.32 -0.51 18.94
C ILE A 124 4.16 0.44 18.09
N LEU A 125 5.45 0.09 17.93
CA LEU A 125 6.41 0.78 17.06
C LEU A 125 6.41 0.15 15.68
N SER A 126 6.17 0.95 14.64
CA SER A 126 6.02 0.48 13.26
C SER A 126 6.61 1.49 12.26
N MET A 127 7.01 1.01 11.08
CA MET A 127 7.53 1.87 10.03
C MET A 127 6.42 2.66 9.33
N ALA A 128 6.64 3.96 9.16
CA ALA A 128 5.86 4.76 8.24
C ALA A 128 6.41 4.59 6.81
N ASN A 129 5.51 4.38 5.84
CA ASN A 129 5.84 4.22 4.44
C ASN A 129 4.80 4.89 3.53
N SER A 130 5.11 5.02 2.24
CA SER A 130 4.22 5.56 1.20
C SER A 130 3.69 4.46 0.27
N GLY A 131 3.65 3.22 0.73
CA GLY A 131 3.29 2.01 0.01
C GLY A 131 4.35 0.93 0.18
N ILE A 132 4.15 -0.20 -0.48
CA ILE A 132 5.02 -1.37 -0.36
C ILE A 132 6.49 -1.05 -0.69
N ASN A 133 7.41 -1.56 0.13
CA ASN A 133 8.87 -1.44 -0.07
C ASN A 133 9.38 0.01 -0.12
N THR A 134 8.73 0.93 0.61
CA THR A 134 9.14 2.34 0.66
C THR A 134 9.56 2.81 2.06
N ASN A 135 9.94 1.88 2.94
CA ASN A 135 10.45 2.21 4.27
C ASN A 135 11.74 3.03 4.19
N GLY A 136 11.93 3.92 5.14
CA GLY A 136 13.13 4.75 5.26
C GLY A 136 13.54 4.93 6.72
N SER A 137 13.44 6.15 7.25
CA SER A 137 13.72 6.46 8.66
C SER A 137 12.48 6.78 9.48
N GLN A 138 11.35 7.08 8.82
CA GLN A 138 10.15 7.49 9.53
C GLN A 138 9.48 6.29 10.21
N PHE A 139 9.05 6.50 11.46
CA PHE A 139 8.36 5.52 12.28
C PHE A 139 7.16 6.17 12.97
N PHE A 140 6.25 5.34 13.46
CA PHE A 140 5.15 5.80 14.32
C PHE A 140 4.98 4.87 15.53
N ILE A 141 4.39 5.41 16.59
CA ILE A 141 4.02 4.67 17.79
C ILE A 141 2.51 4.85 17.99
N THR A 142 1.78 3.76 18.15
CA THR A 142 0.31 3.78 18.23
C THR A 142 -0.20 4.29 19.59
N HIS A 143 -1.31 5.05 19.58
CA HIS A 143 -2.06 5.41 20.81
C HIS A 143 -3.10 4.36 21.19
N LYS A 144 -3.49 3.48 20.29
CA LYS A 144 -4.43 2.37 20.50
C LYS A 144 -4.23 1.30 19.43
N ALA A 145 -4.97 0.20 19.50
CA ALA A 145 -5.01 -0.79 18.43
C ALA A 145 -5.43 -0.17 17.09
N THR A 146 -4.68 -0.52 16.02
CA THR A 146 -4.90 -0.05 14.64
C THR A 146 -4.79 -1.21 13.64
N PRO A 147 -5.62 -2.27 13.77
CA PRO A 147 -5.44 -3.52 13.03
C PRO A 147 -5.59 -3.37 11.52
N TRP A 148 -6.16 -2.27 11.03
CA TRP A 148 -6.21 -1.98 9.59
C TRP A 148 -4.83 -1.72 8.96
N LEU A 149 -3.80 -1.44 9.77
CA LEU A 149 -2.41 -1.25 9.35
C LEU A 149 -1.61 -2.57 9.29
N ASP A 150 -2.17 -3.67 9.79
CA ASP A 150 -1.52 -4.98 9.75
C ASP A 150 -1.38 -5.48 8.31
N ALA A 151 -0.24 -6.10 7.99
CA ALA A 151 -0.03 -6.75 6.70
C ALA A 151 -0.80 -8.08 6.57
N TYR A 152 -1.13 -8.71 7.70
CA TYR A 152 -1.86 -9.98 7.73
C TYR A 152 -3.28 -9.80 8.26
N THR A 153 -4.22 -10.60 7.75
CA THR A 153 -5.57 -10.74 8.28
C THR A 153 -5.55 -11.45 9.64
N ASN A 154 -6.72 -11.56 10.30
CA ASN A 154 -6.85 -12.34 11.53
C ASN A 154 -6.60 -13.84 11.30
N GLU A 155 -6.81 -14.34 10.08
CA GLU A 155 -6.54 -15.71 9.65
C GLU A 155 -5.09 -15.91 9.19
N ASN A 156 -4.20 -14.95 9.47
CA ASN A 156 -2.79 -14.93 9.06
C ASN A 156 -2.57 -15.04 7.54
N GLN A 157 -3.49 -14.52 6.74
CA GLN A 157 -3.31 -14.39 5.29
C GLN A 157 -2.71 -13.01 4.97
N LEU A 158 -1.65 -13.00 4.17
CA LEU A 158 -1.04 -11.75 3.71
C LEU A 158 -2.03 -10.99 2.82
N LYS A 159 -2.28 -9.70 3.14
CA LYS A 159 -3.11 -8.81 2.35
C LYS A 159 -2.42 -8.45 1.02
N ASP A 160 -3.18 -7.94 0.08
CA ASP A 160 -2.60 -7.31 -1.13
C ASP A 160 -2.01 -5.95 -0.78
N CYS A 161 -0.78 -5.95 -0.29
CA CYS A 161 -0.04 -4.74 0.10
C CYS A 161 0.38 -3.88 -1.11
N SER A 162 0.22 -4.35 -2.34
CA SER A 162 0.43 -3.55 -3.55
C SER A 162 -0.72 -2.60 -3.85
N ASN A 163 -1.89 -2.85 -3.26
CA ASN A 163 -3.06 -1.99 -3.38
C ASN A 163 -2.88 -0.75 -2.48
N PRO A 164 -2.85 0.48 -3.04
CA PRO A 164 -2.61 1.70 -2.26
C PRO A 164 -3.70 2.04 -1.24
N ARG A 165 -4.82 1.31 -1.24
CA ARG A 165 -5.91 1.47 -0.25
C ARG A 165 -5.77 0.52 0.94
N VAL A 166 -4.78 -0.38 0.92
CA VAL A 166 -4.51 -1.35 1.97
C VAL A 166 -3.30 -0.89 2.77
N GLY A 167 -3.48 -0.64 4.06
CA GLY A 167 -2.38 -0.37 4.97
C GLY A 167 -1.58 -1.66 5.23
N CYS A 168 -0.26 -1.59 5.03
CA CYS A 168 0.68 -2.65 5.41
C CYS A 168 1.94 -1.97 5.95
N HIS A 169 2.17 -2.11 7.25
CA HIS A 169 3.30 -1.47 7.93
C HIS A 169 4.08 -2.50 8.75
N SER A 170 5.41 -2.41 8.71
CA SER A 170 6.32 -3.32 9.41
C SER A 170 6.39 -2.96 10.88
N VAL A 171 5.74 -3.74 11.75
CA VAL A 171 5.89 -3.64 13.20
C VAL A 171 7.25 -4.18 13.58
N PHE A 172 8.02 -3.43 14.38
CA PHE A 172 9.37 -3.83 14.77
C PHE A 172 9.73 -3.62 16.24
N GLY A 173 8.78 -3.13 17.05
CA GLY A 173 8.97 -2.95 18.50
C GLY A 173 7.67 -2.65 19.23
N LYS A 174 7.79 -2.61 20.57
CA LYS A 174 6.69 -2.29 21.48
C LYS A 174 7.21 -1.51 22.68
N VAL A 175 6.49 -0.48 23.07
CA VAL A 175 6.77 0.28 24.30
C VAL A 175 6.57 -0.63 25.51
N VAL A 176 7.59 -0.72 26.37
CA VAL A 176 7.62 -1.57 27.56
C VAL A 176 7.70 -0.76 28.86
N SER A 177 7.96 0.55 28.76
CA SER A 177 7.98 1.44 29.93
C SER A 177 7.52 2.85 29.53
N ASN A 178 6.87 3.53 30.48
CA ASN A 178 6.40 4.91 30.41
C ASN A 178 5.41 5.14 29.24
N LEU A 179 4.47 4.22 29.10
CA LEU A 179 3.46 4.22 28.02
C LEU A 179 2.54 5.47 28.07
N ASP A 180 2.38 6.09 29.23
CA ASP A 180 1.64 7.33 29.46
C ASP A 180 2.30 8.58 28.84
N VAL A 181 3.61 8.56 28.67
CA VAL A 181 4.34 9.66 27.99
C VAL A 181 3.82 9.87 26.56
N LEU A 182 3.37 8.79 25.88
CA LEU A 182 2.82 8.90 24.54
C LEU A 182 1.65 9.87 24.45
N ASP A 183 0.81 9.94 25.49
CA ASP A 183 -0.37 10.82 25.52
C ASP A 183 0.01 12.30 25.74
N SER A 184 1.23 12.54 26.23
CA SER A 184 1.75 13.89 26.50
C SER A 184 2.47 14.50 25.30
N ILE A 185 2.83 13.68 24.31
CA ILE A 185 3.55 14.14 23.11
C ILE A 185 2.59 14.87 22.17
N ALA A 186 2.94 16.10 21.85
CA ALA A 186 2.26 16.96 20.89
C ALA A 186 3.06 17.07 19.57
N GLN A 187 2.41 17.56 18.54
CA GLN A 187 3.08 17.82 17.26
C GLN A 187 4.22 18.84 17.45
N TYR A 188 5.36 18.50 16.86
CA TYR A 188 6.65 19.20 16.96
C TYR A 188 7.40 19.06 18.29
N ASP A 189 6.93 18.24 19.22
CA ASP A 189 7.77 17.84 20.35
C ASP A 189 9.03 17.11 19.85
N VAL A 190 10.13 17.24 20.59
CA VAL A 190 11.46 16.88 20.14
C VAL A 190 11.89 15.53 20.71
N ILE A 191 12.50 14.69 19.88
CA ILE A 191 13.35 13.57 20.29
C ILE A 191 14.72 14.17 20.67
N GLU A 192 14.95 14.41 21.95
CA GLU A 192 16.22 14.99 22.41
C GLU A 192 17.39 14.02 22.22
N LYS A 193 17.12 12.72 22.46
CA LYS A 193 18.11 11.68 22.30
C LYS A 193 17.44 10.32 22.07
N LEU A 194 18.02 9.52 21.18
CA LEU A 194 17.67 8.12 20.99
C LEU A 194 18.91 7.25 21.18
N SER A 195 18.86 6.35 22.13
CA SER A 195 19.98 5.45 22.47
C SER A 195 19.56 3.99 22.39
N ILE A 196 20.45 3.13 21.92
CA ILE A 196 20.22 1.69 21.86
C ILE A 196 20.86 1.04 23.09
N VAL A 197 20.05 0.29 23.82
CA VAL A 197 20.47 -0.46 25.01
C VAL A 197 20.40 -1.95 24.71
N ARG A 198 21.50 -2.66 24.95
CA ARG A 198 21.65 -4.10 24.72
C ARG A 198 21.83 -4.84 26.05
N LYS A 199 20.83 -5.66 26.41
CA LYS A 199 20.84 -6.47 27.62
C LYS A 199 20.99 -7.96 27.26
N GLY A 200 21.88 -8.65 27.98
CA GLY A 200 22.24 -10.05 27.71
C GLY A 200 23.32 -10.22 26.64
N SER A 201 23.88 -11.43 26.54
CA SER A 201 24.98 -11.73 25.62
C SER A 201 24.58 -11.64 24.16
N ALA A 202 23.47 -12.27 23.77
CA ALA A 202 22.98 -12.28 22.39
C ALA A 202 22.70 -10.84 21.86
N ALA A 203 22.12 -9.98 22.70
CA ALA A 203 21.87 -8.59 22.33
C ALA A 203 23.17 -7.79 22.15
N LYS A 204 24.21 -8.05 22.98
CA LYS A 204 25.51 -7.39 22.87
C LYS A 204 26.31 -7.85 21.65
N GLU A 205 26.12 -9.09 21.21
CA GLU A 205 26.75 -9.68 20.03
C GLU A 205 26.03 -9.31 18.72
N PHE A 206 24.84 -8.72 18.79
CA PHE A 206 24.07 -8.32 17.61
C PHE A 206 24.76 -7.18 16.85
N ASP A 207 25.34 -7.52 15.70
CA ASP A 207 25.97 -6.57 14.77
C ASP A 207 24.94 -6.01 13.79
N ALA A 208 24.36 -4.87 14.15
CA ALA A 208 23.32 -4.24 13.36
C ALA A 208 23.80 -3.78 11.97
N VAL A 209 25.06 -3.40 11.78
CA VAL A 209 25.61 -2.98 10.49
C VAL A 209 25.69 -4.17 9.55
N LYS A 210 26.28 -5.26 10.01
CA LYS A 210 26.39 -6.50 9.25
C LYS A 210 25.01 -7.05 8.87
N VAL A 211 24.10 -7.15 9.84
CA VAL A 211 22.74 -7.65 9.59
C VAL A 211 22.00 -6.76 8.60
N PHE A 212 22.10 -5.43 8.72
CA PHE A 212 21.48 -4.51 7.79
C PHE A 212 21.97 -4.71 6.35
N ASP A 213 23.29 -4.76 6.14
CA ASP A 213 23.87 -4.92 4.80
C ASP A 213 23.51 -6.28 4.18
N GLU A 214 23.54 -7.37 4.96
CA GLU A 214 23.20 -8.72 4.51
C GLU A 214 21.71 -8.86 4.17
N GLU A 215 20.83 -8.41 5.06
CA GLU A 215 19.37 -8.54 4.85
C GLU A 215 18.88 -7.59 3.75
N LEU A 216 19.46 -6.39 3.62
CA LEU A 216 19.14 -5.50 2.50
C LEU A 216 19.51 -6.12 1.16
N ALA A 217 20.68 -6.77 1.06
CA ALA A 217 21.10 -7.48 -0.15
C ALA A 217 20.15 -8.64 -0.48
N LYS A 218 19.83 -9.50 0.49
CA LYS A 218 18.90 -10.63 0.32
C LYS A 218 17.50 -10.15 -0.12
N SER A 219 17.00 -9.09 0.49
CA SER A 219 15.70 -8.50 0.15
C SER A 219 15.69 -7.95 -1.27
N GLY A 220 16.78 -7.34 -1.72
CA GLY A 220 16.94 -6.86 -3.08
C GLY A 220 16.92 -7.99 -4.12
N GLU A 221 17.57 -9.10 -3.85
CA GLU A 221 17.53 -10.30 -4.70
C GLU A 221 16.13 -10.91 -4.75
N LYS A 222 15.47 -11.06 -3.60
CA LYS A 222 14.11 -11.57 -3.49
C LYS A 222 13.12 -10.71 -4.28
N GLU A 223 13.22 -9.39 -4.20
CA GLU A 223 12.36 -8.48 -4.94
C GLU A 223 12.60 -8.59 -6.45
N LYS A 224 13.86 -8.69 -6.88
CA LYS A 224 14.19 -8.91 -8.29
C LYS A 224 13.55 -10.18 -8.84
N LEU A 225 13.64 -11.29 -8.10
CA LEU A 225 12.99 -12.56 -8.48
C LEU A 225 11.47 -12.42 -8.53
N ARG A 226 10.87 -11.72 -7.57
CA ARG A 226 9.44 -11.44 -7.53
C ARG A 226 8.98 -10.65 -8.75
N LEU A 227 9.71 -9.63 -9.16
CA LEU A 227 9.40 -8.83 -10.34
C LEU A 227 9.44 -9.67 -11.62
N VAL A 228 10.45 -10.51 -11.78
CA VAL A 228 10.56 -11.45 -12.93
C VAL A 228 9.37 -12.42 -12.96
N GLU A 229 8.98 -12.97 -11.82
CA GLU A 229 7.82 -13.87 -11.73
C GLU A 229 6.51 -13.14 -12.07
N MET A 230 6.33 -11.91 -11.58
CA MET A 230 5.16 -11.09 -11.91
C MET A 230 5.08 -10.77 -13.41
N GLU A 231 6.19 -10.40 -14.05
CA GLU A 231 6.24 -10.16 -15.49
C GLU A 231 5.84 -11.42 -16.28
N LYS A 232 6.33 -12.57 -15.86
CA LYS A 232 5.98 -13.87 -16.47
C LYS A 232 4.48 -14.15 -16.35
N LEU A 233 3.92 -14.02 -15.14
CA LEU A 233 2.49 -14.24 -14.89
C LEU A 233 1.61 -13.26 -15.68
N GLU A 234 2.01 -12.00 -15.77
CA GLU A 234 1.27 -11.00 -16.56
C GLU A 234 1.30 -11.32 -18.05
N LYS A 235 2.44 -11.77 -18.57
CA LYS A 235 2.56 -12.23 -19.97
C LYS A 235 1.65 -13.44 -20.23
N GLU A 236 1.66 -14.45 -19.36
CA GLU A 236 0.79 -15.63 -19.48
C GLU A 236 -0.70 -15.24 -19.41
N ARG A 237 -1.05 -14.31 -18.53
CA ARG A 237 -2.41 -13.76 -18.41
C ARG A 237 -2.84 -13.06 -19.70
N LEU A 238 -1.97 -12.25 -20.27
CA LEU A 238 -2.24 -11.53 -21.53
C LEU A 238 -2.41 -12.50 -22.70
N GLU A 239 -1.52 -13.49 -22.83
CA GLU A 239 -1.62 -14.51 -23.86
C GLU A 239 -2.92 -15.32 -23.74
N LYS A 240 -3.30 -15.71 -22.51
CA LYS A 240 -4.57 -16.37 -22.25
C LYS A 240 -5.76 -15.49 -22.68
N PHE A 241 -5.77 -14.22 -22.25
CA PHE A 241 -6.81 -13.27 -22.62
C PHE A 241 -6.94 -13.12 -24.15
N MET A 242 -5.83 -13.02 -24.86
CA MET A 242 -5.83 -12.90 -26.33
C MET A 242 -6.42 -14.15 -27.01
N ARG A 243 -6.06 -15.35 -26.52
CA ARG A 243 -6.66 -16.61 -27.00
C ARG A 243 -8.17 -16.66 -26.73
N ASP A 244 -8.60 -16.34 -25.50
CA ASP A 244 -10.00 -16.36 -25.11
C ASP A 244 -10.80 -15.35 -25.94
N LYS A 245 -10.26 -14.15 -26.19
CA LYS A 245 -10.83 -13.12 -27.05
C LYS A 245 -11.02 -13.62 -28.50
N GLU A 246 -10.00 -14.23 -29.09
CA GLU A 246 -10.07 -14.76 -30.46
C GLU A 246 -11.18 -15.83 -30.57
N VAL A 247 -11.18 -16.79 -29.64
CA VAL A 247 -12.20 -17.85 -29.58
C VAL A 247 -13.60 -17.24 -29.43
N PHE A 248 -13.77 -16.28 -28.53
CA PHE A 248 -15.06 -15.67 -28.27
C PHE A 248 -15.53 -14.80 -29.45
N TYR A 249 -14.65 -14.02 -30.06
CA TYR A 249 -14.96 -13.24 -31.25
C TYR A 249 -15.38 -14.13 -32.44
N LYS A 250 -14.71 -15.26 -32.63
CA LYS A 250 -15.10 -16.26 -33.63
C LYS A 250 -16.50 -16.83 -33.35
N LYS A 251 -16.75 -17.24 -32.09
CA LYS A 251 -18.06 -17.70 -31.63
C LYS A 251 -19.15 -16.65 -31.84
N MET A 252 -18.83 -15.38 -31.59
CA MET A 252 -19.76 -14.25 -31.77
C MET A 252 -19.88 -13.77 -33.21
N ASN A 253 -19.21 -14.44 -34.16
CA ASN A 253 -19.30 -14.20 -35.59
C ASN A 253 -18.83 -12.81 -36.05
N VAL A 254 -17.76 -12.28 -35.43
CA VAL A 254 -17.23 -10.94 -35.72
C VAL A 254 -16.87 -10.72 -37.19
N LYS A 255 -16.40 -11.76 -37.88
CA LYS A 255 -16.00 -11.68 -39.29
C LYS A 255 -17.12 -11.22 -40.24
N ASN A 256 -18.40 -11.41 -39.86
CA ASN A 256 -19.53 -11.00 -40.60
C ASN A 256 -20.12 -9.63 -40.17
N ALA A 257 -19.46 -8.97 -39.20
CA ALA A 257 -19.83 -7.65 -38.75
C ALA A 257 -19.29 -6.56 -39.69
N LYS A 258 -20.09 -5.57 -39.97
CA LYS A 258 -19.73 -4.41 -40.80
C LYS A 258 -18.97 -3.40 -39.92
N LYS A 259 -17.71 -3.11 -40.28
CA LYS A 259 -16.90 -2.08 -39.64
C LYS A 259 -17.38 -0.68 -40.02
N GLN A 260 -17.49 0.20 -39.03
CA GLN A 260 -17.76 1.63 -39.16
C GLN A 260 -16.47 2.43 -39.17
N GLU A 261 -16.51 3.70 -39.59
CA GLU A 261 -15.33 4.62 -39.57
C GLU A 261 -14.80 4.83 -38.18
N SER A 262 -15.68 4.84 -37.16
CA SER A 262 -15.30 4.94 -35.74
C SER A 262 -14.50 3.74 -35.20
N GLY A 263 -14.47 2.63 -35.94
CA GLY A 263 -13.91 1.36 -35.47
C GLY A 263 -14.96 0.41 -34.86
N LEU A 264 -16.18 0.88 -34.58
CA LEU A 264 -17.28 0.03 -34.17
C LEU A 264 -17.56 -1.01 -35.23
N GLN A 265 -17.83 -2.29 -34.85
CA GLN A 265 -18.31 -3.30 -35.80
C GLN A 265 -19.71 -3.75 -35.42
N ILE A 266 -20.59 -3.82 -36.40
CA ILE A 266 -22.02 -4.10 -36.23
C ILE A 266 -22.42 -5.33 -37.03
N LEU A 267 -22.89 -6.38 -36.35
CA LEU A 267 -23.53 -7.54 -36.95
C LEU A 267 -25.04 -7.40 -36.77
N THR A 268 -25.78 -7.27 -37.88
CA THR A 268 -27.24 -7.10 -37.85
C THR A 268 -27.94 -8.47 -37.99
N PHE A 269 -28.65 -8.90 -36.96
CA PHE A 269 -29.48 -10.12 -36.98
C PHE A 269 -30.86 -9.86 -37.58
N LYS A 270 -31.44 -8.67 -37.23
CA LYS A 270 -32.77 -8.28 -37.70
C LYS A 270 -32.83 -6.77 -37.93
N LYS A 271 -33.28 -6.35 -39.11
CA LYS A 271 -33.58 -4.94 -39.35
C LYS A 271 -34.92 -4.61 -38.71
N GLY A 272 -34.99 -3.54 -37.93
CA GLY A 272 -36.23 -3.02 -37.39
C GLY A 272 -37.05 -2.33 -38.47
N VAL A 273 -38.35 -2.49 -38.39
CA VAL A 273 -39.32 -1.86 -39.30
C VAL A 273 -40.26 -0.84 -38.63
N GLY A 274 -40.22 -0.80 -37.27
CA GLY A 274 -41.04 0.13 -36.48
C GLY A 274 -40.50 1.57 -36.46
N LYS A 275 -40.95 2.37 -35.47
CA LYS A 275 -40.48 3.76 -35.27
C LYS A 275 -38.97 3.84 -35.26
N LYS A 276 -38.41 4.87 -35.91
CA LYS A 276 -36.96 5.15 -35.83
C LYS A 276 -36.61 5.66 -34.44
N PHE A 277 -35.40 5.29 -33.91
CA PHE A 277 -34.92 5.81 -32.68
C PHE A 277 -34.86 7.35 -32.70
N ASN A 278 -35.23 7.97 -31.57
CA ASN A 278 -35.20 9.41 -31.36
C ASN A 278 -34.56 9.68 -29.98
N SER A 279 -33.53 10.53 -29.94
CA SER A 279 -32.75 10.79 -28.75
C SER A 279 -33.50 11.51 -27.63
N SER A 280 -34.50 12.32 -27.99
CA SER A 280 -35.33 13.10 -27.06
C SER A 280 -36.54 12.35 -26.51
N LYS A 281 -36.86 11.19 -27.07
CA LYS A 281 -37.95 10.31 -26.62
C LYS A 281 -37.47 9.18 -25.76
N SER A 282 -38.35 8.64 -24.90
CA SER A 282 -38.01 7.43 -24.15
C SER A 282 -37.80 6.26 -25.12
N ALA A 283 -36.81 5.44 -24.79
CA ALA A 283 -36.56 4.20 -25.54
C ALA A 283 -36.31 3.05 -24.56
N THR A 284 -36.81 1.88 -24.97
CA THR A 284 -36.65 0.64 -24.21
C THR A 284 -35.81 -0.32 -25.02
N ILE A 285 -34.77 -0.87 -24.39
CA ILE A 285 -33.87 -1.84 -25.01
C ILE A 285 -33.77 -3.11 -24.18
N ASN A 286 -33.55 -4.23 -24.84
CA ASN A 286 -32.94 -5.41 -24.25
C ASN A 286 -31.46 -5.46 -24.64
N TYR A 287 -30.64 -5.88 -23.74
CA TYR A 287 -29.21 -6.08 -24.03
C TYR A 287 -28.56 -7.16 -23.18
N THR A 288 -27.51 -7.72 -23.72
CA THR A 288 -26.53 -8.51 -22.96
C THR A 288 -25.16 -8.01 -23.30
N MET A 289 -24.35 -7.73 -22.26
CA MET A 289 -23.02 -7.19 -22.38
C MET A 289 -21.98 -8.19 -21.88
N TYR A 290 -20.91 -8.35 -22.68
CA TYR A 290 -19.77 -9.20 -22.37
C TYR A 290 -18.48 -8.41 -22.49
N LEU A 291 -17.45 -8.81 -21.72
CA LEU A 291 -16.06 -8.50 -22.04
C LEU A 291 -15.62 -9.31 -23.27
N ALA A 292 -14.54 -8.89 -23.89
CA ALA A 292 -14.02 -9.53 -25.10
C ALA A 292 -13.57 -10.98 -24.91
N ASP A 293 -13.25 -11.40 -23.69
CA ASP A 293 -12.90 -12.78 -23.29
C ASP A 293 -14.14 -13.68 -23.07
N GLY A 294 -15.34 -13.12 -23.19
CA GLY A 294 -16.60 -13.86 -23.04
C GLY A 294 -17.24 -13.76 -21.66
N LYS A 295 -16.65 -13.06 -20.71
CA LYS A 295 -17.24 -12.85 -19.39
C LYS A 295 -18.51 -11.99 -19.52
N LYS A 296 -19.68 -12.55 -19.16
CA LYS A 296 -20.95 -11.83 -19.10
C LYS A 296 -20.93 -10.84 -17.92
N ILE A 297 -21.16 -9.57 -18.21
CA ILE A 297 -21.14 -8.49 -17.21
C ILE A 297 -22.54 -8.12 -16.77
N GLN A 298 -23.46 -7.92 -17.73
CA GLN A 298 -24.83 -7.50 -17.47
C GLN A 298 -25.78 -7.97 -18.56
N SER A 299 -27.04 -8.21 -18.19
CA SER A 299 -28.09 -8.60 -19.14
C SER A 299 -29.44 -8.15 -18.61
N THR A 300 -30.36 -7.82 -19.55
CA THR A 300 -31.79 -7.66 -19.29
C THR A 300 -32.55 -8.95 -19.57
N GLU A 301 -31.91 -10.03 -19.96
CA GLU A 301 -32.55 -11.33 -20.19
C GLU A 301 -33.11 -11.87 -18.88
N GLY A 302 -34.43 -12.14 -18.85
CA GLY A 302 -35.13 -12.56 -17.63
C GLY A 302 -35.37 -11.46 -16.60
N ALA A 303 -35.11 -10.19 -16.96
CA ALA A 303 -35.28 -9.01 -16.11
C ALA A 303 -36.07 -7.92 -16.85
N THR A 304 -36.34 -6.80 -16.17
CA THR A 304 -36.98 -5.63 -16.77
C THR A 304 -36.13 -5.02 -17.88
N PRO A 305 -36.65 -4.78 -19.08
CA PRO A 305 -35.93 -4.06 -20.12
C PRO A 305 -35.47 -2.68 -19.65
N PHE A 306 -34.32 -2.22 -20.16
CA PHE A 306 -33.74 -0.95 -19.78
C PHE A 306 -34.39 0.21 -20.52
N GLU A 307 -35.00 1.16 -19.77
CA GLU A 307 -35.61 2.35 -20.31
C GLU A 307 -34.71 3.60 -20.05
N PHE A 308 -34.60 4.46 -21.05
CA PHE A 308 -33.80 5.67 -20.98
C PHE A 308 -34.27 6.73 -22.02
N ILE A 309 -33.83 7.98 -21.82
CA ILE A 309 -33.85 9.06 -22.79
C ILE A 309 -32.42 9.46 -23.04
N LEU A 310 -31.91 9.31 -24.29
CA LEU A 310 -30.51 9.48 -24.61
C LEU A 310 -29.97 10.89 -24.25
N ASP A 311 -30.78 11.93 -24.49
CA ASP A 311 -30.42 13.31 -24.20
C ASP A 311 -30.30 13.60 -22.67
N LYS A 312 -30.91 12.75 -21.82
CA LYS A 312 -30.88 12.87 -20.37
C LYS A 312 -29.91 11.90 -19.71
N ARG A 313 -29.67 10.75 -20.34
CA ARG A 313 -28.81 9.70 -19.82
C ARG A 313 -27.88 9.18 -20.93
N PRO A 314 -26.61 9.65 -20.97
CA PRO A 314 -25.70 9.25 -22.02
C PRO A 314 -25.35 7.76 -21.93
N LEU A 315 -25.27 7.12 -23.10
CA LEU A 315 -24.77 5.77 -23.30
C LEU A 315 -23.28 5.83 -23.73
N ILE A 316 -22.55 4.73 -23.57
CA ILE A 316 -21.19 4.64 -24.13
C ILE A 316 -21.21 4.90 -25.64
N PRO A 317 -20.13 5.52 -26.20
CA PRO A 317 -20.13 5.99 -27.60
C PRO A 317 -20.51 4.94 -28.62
N GLY A 318 -20.00 3.70 -28.46
CA GLY A 318 -20.33 2.61 -29.41
C GLY A 318 -21.80 2.20 -29.43
N VAL A 319 -22.46 2.18 -28.26
CA VAL A 319 -23.93 1.89 -28.21
C VAL A 319 -24.72 3.07 -28.74
N LYS A 320 -24.31 4.30 -28.40
CA LYS A 320 -24.96 5.53 -28.95
C LYS A 320 -24.89 5.57 -30.46
N GLU A 321 -23.76 5.28 -31.09
CA GLU A 321 -23.60 5.26 -32.53
C GLU A 321 -24.54 4.24 -33.20
N ALA A 322 -24.63 3.05 -32.64
CA ALA A 322 -25.46 2.00 -33.20
C ALA A 322 -26.93 2.30 -33.06
N ILE A 323 -27.43 2.73 -31.89
CA ILE A 323 -28.86 2.90 -31.63
C ILE A 323 -29.47 4.06 -32.42
N LEU A 324 -28.71 5.11 -32.71
CA LEU A 324 -29.12 6.23 -33.57
C LEU A 324 -29.51 5.78 -35.00
N LYS A 325 -28.99 4.64 -35.44
CA LYS A 325 -29.26 4.03 -36.76
C LYS A 325 -30.39 3.00 -36.71
N MET A 326 -30.92 2.64 -35.52
CA MET A 326 -31.85 1.56 -35.32
C MET A 326 -33.34 2.01 -35.47
N ARG A 327 -34.21 1.01 -35.75
CA ARG A 327 -35.66 1.09 -35.68
C ARG A 327 -36.20 0.02 -34.74
N VAL A 328 -37.33 0.24 -34.13
CA VAL A 328 -38.03 -0.72 -33.26
C VAL A 328 -38.13 -2.08 -33.92
N GLY A 329 -37.84 -3.13 -33.17
CA GLY A 329 -37.75 -4.52 -33.61
C GLY A 329 -36.40 -4.91 -34.21
N GLY A 330 -35.45 -3.98 -34.30
CA GLY A 330 -34.07 -4.25 -34.74
C GLY A 330 -33.24 -4.96 -33.67
N LYS A 331 -32.42 -5.93 -34.11
CA LYS A 331 -31.48 -6.67 -33.26
C LYS A 331 -30.09 -6.66 -33.88
N VAL A 332 -29.07 -6.25 -33.10
CA VAL A 332 -27.70 -6.15 -33.54
C VAL A 332 -26.76 -6.70 -32.49
N ARG A 333 -25.57 -7.15 -32.91
CA ARG A 333 -24.41 -7.36 -32.06
C ARG A 333 -23.36 -6.31 -32.36
N LEU A 334 -22.85 -5.68 -31.34
CA LEU A 334 -21.84 -4.64 -31.42
C LEU A 334 -20.52 -5.18 -30.87
N PHE A 335 -19.44 -4.99 -31.62
CA PHE A 335 -18.07 -5.19 -31.13
C PHE A 335 -17.49 -3.80 -30.94
N ILE A 336 -17.36 -3.41 -29.68
CA ILE A 336 -17.05 -2.05 -29.25
C ILE A 336 -15.61 -2.00 -28.75
N PRO A 337 -14.69 -1.36 -29.49
CA PRO A 337 -13.33 -1.17 -28.97
C PRO A 337 -13.35 -0.27 -27.74
N TYR A 338 -12.38 -0.43 -26.86
CA TYR A 338 -12.32 0.20 -25.54
C TYR A 338 -12.55 1.73 -25.56
N TYR A 339 -12.02 2.42 -26.58
CA TYR A 339 -12.16 3.88 -26.73
C TYR A 339 -13.59 4.33 -27.11
N LEU A 340 -14.46 3.42 -27.55
CA LEU A 340 -15.90 3.63 -27.72
C LEU A 340 -16.71 3.03 -26.57
N GLY A 341 -16.02 2.49 -25.55
CA GLY A 341 -16.58 1.91 -24.33
C GLY A 341 -16.24 2.74 -23.10
N TYR A 342 -15.48 2.14 -22.16
CA TYR A 342 -15.10 2.75 -20.86
C TYR A 342 -13.68 3.36 -20.86
N GLY A 343 -13.01 3.41 -22.01
CA GLY A 343 -11.76 4.13 -22.21
C GLY A 343 -10.49 3.45 -21.67
N GLU A 344 -9.43 4.26 -21.61
CA GLU A 344 -8.07 3.82 -21.19
C GLU A 344 -8.05 3.27 -19.75
N ASN A 345 -8.79 3.87 -18.85
CA ASN A 345 -8.73 3.58 -17.41
C ASN A 345 -9.77 2.55 -16.96
N GLY A 346 -10.76 2.22 -17.78
CA GLY A 346 -11.88 1.37 -17.39
C GLY A 346 -12.77 2.04 -16.34
N GLY A 347 -13.43 1.23 -15.49
CA GLY A 347 -14.26 1.70 -14.36
C GLY A 347 -15.29 0.68 -13.92
N GLY A 348 -15.56 0.60 -12.61
CA GLY A 348 -16.44 -0.41 -12.05
C GLY A 348 -15.98 -1.84 -12.40
N PRO A 349 -16.83 -2.68 -13.05
CA PRO A 349 -16.44 -4.04 -13.42
C PRO A 349 -15.58 -4.13 -14.71
N PHE A 350 -15.21 -2.99 -15.32
CA PHE A 350 -14.49 -2.93 -16.59
C PHE A 350 -13.00 -2.66 -16.38
N PRO A 351 -12.14 -3.59 -16.81
CA PRO A 351 -10.69 -3.37 -16.79
C PRO A 351 -10.28 -2.19 -17.70
N PRO A 352 -9.08 -1.63 -17.51
CA PRO A 352 -8.45 -0.72 -18.46
C PRO A 352 -8.44 -1.32 -19.87
N LYS A 353 -8.75 -0.49 -20.88
CA LYS A 353 -8.76 -0.89 -22.31
C LYS A 353 -9.65 -2.10 -22.63
N ALA A 354 -10.77 -2.25 -21.92
CA ALA A 354 -11.68 -3.36 -22.13
C ALA A 354 -12.52 -3.17 -23.39
N ASP A 355 -12.30 -4.03 -24.41
CA ASP A 355 -13.22 -4.18 -25.52
C ASP A 355 -14.50 -4.91 -25.07
N LEU A 356 -15.63 -4.52 -25.62
CA LEU A 356 -16.94 -5.03 -25.22
C LEU A 356 -17.68 -5.65 -26.39
N ILE A 357 -18.57 -6.60 -26.08
CA ILE A 357 -19.55 -7.12 -27.03
C ILE A 357 -20.93 -6.89 -26.44
N PHE A 358 -21.82 -6.27 -27.24
CA PHE A 358 -23.19 -6.02 -26.87
C PHE A 358 -24.15 -6.71 -27.84
N ASP A 359 -25.03 -7.53 -27.32
CA ASP A 359 -26.26 -7.91 -28.02
C ASP A 359 -27.31 -6.89 -27.63
N LEU A 360 -27.89 -6.20 -28.62
CA LEU A 360 -28.80 -5.07 -28.44
C LEU A 360 -30.05 -5.24 -29.25
N GLU A 361 -31.20 -5.09 -28.62
CA GLU A 361 -32.52 -5.04 -29.27
C GLU A 361 -33.23 -3.73 -28.92
N LEU A 362 -33.70 -2.98 -29.92
CA LEU A 362 -34.57 -1.83 -29.70
C LEU A 362 -36.04 -2.29 -29.66
N VAL A 363 -36.62 -2.29 -28.45
CA VAL A 363 -37.94 -2.83 -28.17
C VAL A 363 -39.04 -1.80 -28.42
N LYS A 364 -38.85 -0.56 -27.92
CA LYS A 364 -39.86 0.49 -27.97
C LYS A 364 -39.22 1.87 -28.08
N VAL A 365 -39.88 2.80 -28.72
CA VAL A 365 -39.63 4.25 -28.70
C VAL A 365 -40.95 4.92 -28.33
N GLY A 366 -40.91 5.81 -27.33
CA GLY A 366 -42.06 6.57 -26.85
C GLY A 366 -42.64 7.50 -27.93
N ASP A 367 -43.79 8.01 -27.64
CA ASP A 367 -44.52 8.95 -28.51
C ASP A 367 -43.92 10.35 -28.52
#